data_13a0db5ebb96324636107970de287d44
#
_entry.id   13a0db5ebb96324636107970de287d44
#
_cell.length_a   1.000
_cell.length_b   1.000
_cell.length_c   1.000
_cell.angle_alpha   90.00
_cell.angle_beta   90.00
_cell.angle_gamma   90.00
#
_symmetry.space_group_name_H-M   'P 1'
#
loop_
_entity.id
_entity.type
_entity.pdbx_description
1 polymer ?
#
loop_
_entity_poly.entity_id
_entity_poly.type
_entity_poly.pdbx_seq_one_letter_code
_entity_poly.pdbx_strand_id
1 'polypeptide(L)'
;MRKSPRIRRLESDFRAIQKLSRESSIFDFDSTGDLPDQYRFFFHGPGTYRTQRNTVAIRDEHEIIINLGAAYPRLMPAISWQTPVFHPNISSSGVVCLGGYGTNWVPSLQLDELCVMLWDMIRYQNYDVESPYNREAALWAKQQKDFLLPLDIRSLRDRATNGSDQVVTAKIAEGHLPPVIMEVDFIGEVKQQDEPAGHPSNEGESMRQDILFIDS
;
A
#
# COMPACT_ATOMS: atom_id res chain seq x y z
N MET A 1 12.35 -12.94 39.83
CA MET A 1 13.20 -12.94 38.61
C MET A 1 12.82 -11.82 37.68
N ARG A 2 13.78 -11.08 37.14
CA ARG A 2 13.47 -10.06 36.09
C ARG A 2 13.20 -10.76 34.75
N LYS A 3 12.04 -10.49 34.15
CA LYS A 3 11.70 -10.99 32.79
C LYS A 3 12.70 -10.46 31.76
N SER A 4 13.06 -11.28 30.77
CA SER A 4 13.93 -10.85 29.66
C SER A 4 13.29 -9.71 28.85
N PRO A 5 14.06 -8.89 28.13
CA PRO A 5 13.52 -7.84 27.25
C PRO A 5 12.54 -8.40 26.20
N ARG A 6 12.84 -9.57 25.62
CA ARG A 6 11.95 -10.24 24.66
C ARG A 6 10.61 -10.61 25.30
N ILE A 7 10.62 -11.22 26.49
CA ILE A 7 9.38 -11.60 27.19
C ILE A 7 8.52 -10.37 27.47
N ARG A 8 9.12 -9.29 27.98
CA ARG A 8 8.37 -8.03 28.21
C ARG A 8 7.76 -7.45 26.93
N ARG A 9 8.49 -7.56 25.81
CA ARG A 9 8.01 -7.10 24.53
C ARG A 9 6.84 -7.95 24.04
N LEU A 10 6.93 -9.27 24.06
CA LEU A 10 5.83 -10.16 23.67
C LEU A 10 4.57 -9.92 24.52
N GLU A 11 4.72 -9.72 25.84
CA GLU A 11 3.60 -9.36 26.73
C GLU A 11 2.98 -8.00 26.38
N SER A 12 3.80 -7.02 26.00
CA SER A 12 3.33 -5.70 25.58
C SER A 12 2.56 -5.78 24.28
N ASP A 13 3.11 -6.47 23.27
CA ASP A 13 2.48 -6.64 21.98
C ASP A 13 1.17 -7.42 22.09
N PHE A 14 1.13 -8.50 22.88
CA PHE A 14 -0.12 -9.25 23.07
C PHE A 14 -1.24 -8.39 23.66
N ARG A 15 -0.92 -7.57 24.68
CA ARG A 15 -1.89 -6.61 25.24
C ARG A 15 -2.33 -5.56 24.23
N ALA A 16 -1.41 -5.07 23.38
CA ALA A 16 -1.71 -4.10 22.33
C ALA A 16 -2.66 -4.70 21.29
N ILE A 17 -2.42 -5.96 20.85
CA ILE A 17 -3.29 -6.67 19.93
C ILE A 17 -4.67 -6.95 20.52
N GLN A 18 -4.75 -7.39 21.79
CA GLN A 18 -6.04 -7.55 22.47
C GLN A 18 -6.82 -6.22 22.57
N LYS A 19 -6.11 -5.11 22.78
CA LYS A 19 -6.72 -3.78 22.80
C LYS A 19 -7.22 -3.41 21.42
N LEU A 20 -6.39 -3.59 20.38
CA LEU A 20 -6.75 -3.31 18.98
C LEU A 20 -8.01 -4.06 18.56
N SER A 21 -8.11 -5.36 18.83
CA SER A 21 -9.31 -6.16 18.52
C SER A 21 -10.59 -5.59 19.16
N ARG A 22 -10.51 -5.08 20.38
CA ARG A 22 -11.67 -4.43 21.01
C ARG A 22 -12.03 -3.05 20.42
N GLU A 23 -11.04 -2.33 19.91
CA GLU A 23 -11.17 -1.00 19.32
C GLU A 23 -11.48 -1.00 17.81
N SER A 24 -11.58 -2.20 17.21
CA SER A 24 -11.80 -2.37 15.78
C SER A 24 -13.09 -3.15 15.49
N SER A 25 -13.79 -2.77 14.41
CA SER A 25 -14.84 -3.59 13.80
C SER A 25 -14.34 -4.44 12.64
N ILE A 26 -13.11 -4.18 12.19
CA ILE A 26 -12.50 -4.72 10.98
C ILE A 26 -11.27 -5.58 11.26
N PHE A 27 -10.91 -5.78 12.52
CA PHE A 27 -9.74 -6.56 12.91
C PHE A 27 -10.08 -7.61 13.96
N ASP A 28 -9.61 -8.83 13.70
CA ASP A 28 -9.63 -9.93 14.66
C ASP A 28 -8.32 -10.72 14.61
N PHE A 29 -8.09 -11.60 15.61
CA PHE A 29 -6.87 -12.39 15.66
C PHE A 29 -7.05 -13.71 16.39
N ASP A 30 -6.24 -14.69 15.97
CA ASP A 30 -5.96 -15.93 16.68
C ASP A 30 -4.50 -15.96 17.14
N SER A 31 -4.27 -16.55 18.30
CA SER A 31 -2.92 -16.83 18.80
C SER A 31 -2.94 -18.05 19.74
N THR A 32 -1.78 -18.67 19.95
CA THR A 32 -1.66 -19.86 20.79
C THR A 32 -0.76 -19.56 21.99
N GLY A 33 -1.20 -19.99 23.18
CA GLY A 33 -0.46 -19.88 24.44
C GLY A 33 -0.55 -18.51 25.10
N ASP A 34 -0.01 -18.42 26.33
CA ASP A 34 -0.07 -17.21 27.18
C ASP A 34 0.89 -16.11 26.74
N LEU A 35 1.90 -16.47 25.95
CA LEU A 35 2.93 -15.56 25.44
C LEU A 35 3.18 -15.85 23.97
N PRO A 36 2.24 -15.45 23.10
CA PRO A 36 2.30 -15.79 21.69
C PRO A 36 3.53 -15.18 21.00
N ASP A 37 4.16 -15.95 20.14
CA ASP A 37 5.14 -15.46 19.19
C ASP A 37 4.72 -15.76 17.72
N GLN A 38 3.53 -16.32 17.56
CA GLN A 38 2.86 -16.47 16.27
C GLN A 38 1.41 -16.01 16.39
N TYR A 39 0.98 -15.24 15.38
CA TYR A 39 -0.37 -14.69 15.27
C TYR A 39 -0.93 -14.99 13.90
N ARG A 40 -2.26 -15.20 13.85
CA ARG A 40 -3.07 -15.15 12.65
C ARG A 40 -3.99 -13.96 12.77
N PHE A 41 -3.84 -13.00 11.89
CA PHE A 41 -4.64 -11.78 11.85
C PHE A 41 -5.66 -11.83 10.72
N PHE A 42 -6.84 -11.29 10.99
CA PHE A 42 -7.93 -11.17 10.04
C PHE A 42 -8.31 -9.71 9.88
N PHE A 43 -8.38 -9.25 8.62
CA PHE A 43 -8.94 -7.95 8.29
C PHE A 43 -10.24 -8.15 7.51
N HIS A 44 -11.32 -7.46 7.96
CA HIS A 44 -12.66 -7.50 7.41
C HIS A 44 -12.97 -6.19 6.68
N GLY A 45 -12.53 -6.07 5.45
CA GLY A 45 -12.73 -4.91 4.60
C GLY A 45 -12.02 -5.02 3.26
N PRO A 46 -12.31 -4.10 2.32
CA PRO A 46 -11.97 -4.28 0.92
C PRO A 46 -10.47 -4.24 0.65
N GLY A 47 -10.03 -5.20 -0.13
CA GLY A 47 -8.73 -5.26 -0.78
C GLY A 47 -8.88 -5.85 -2.17
N THR A 48 -7.93 -5.60 -3.06
CA THR A 48 -7.99 -6.10 -4.43
C THR A 48 -7.38 -7.49 -4.57
N TYR A 49 -7.96 -8.29 -5.46
CA TYR A 49 -7.38 -9.55 -5.90
C TYR A 49 -7.61 -9.77 -7.40
N ARG A 50 -6.82 -10.65 -8.01
CA ARG A 50 -6.98 -11.02 -9.42
C ARG A 50 -7.84 -12.28 -9.53
N THR A 51 -8.91 -12.18 -10.31
CA THR A 51 -9.81 -13.32 -10.59
C THR A 51 -9.17 -14.31 -11.58
N GLN A 52 -9.75 -15.49 -11.71
CA GLN A 52 -9.35 -16.48 -12.72
C GLN A 52 -9.47 -15.95 -14.17
N ARG A 53 -10.36 -14.98 -14.40
CA ARG A 53 -10.52 -14.31 -15.71
C ARG A 53 -9.55 -13.16 -15.93
N ASN A 54 -8.53 -13.04 -15.09
CA ASN A 54 -7.51 -11.98 -15.13
C ASN A 54 -8.06 -10.55 -14.93
N THR A 55 -9.24 -10.40 -14.33
CA THR A 55 -9.81 -9.11 -13.93
C THR A 55 -9.50 -8.82 -12.47
N VAL A 56 -9.43 -7.54 -12.10
CA VAL A 56 -9.28 -7.13 -10.69
C VAL A 56 -10.66 -7.01 -10.06
N ALA A 57 -10.82 -7.56 -8.87
CA ALA A 57 -12.05 -7.53 -8.10
C ALA A 57 -11.75 -7.26 -6.62
N ILE A 58 -12.80 -6.97 -5.84
CA ILE A 58 -12.72 -6.72 -4.39
C ILE A 58 -12.97 -8.02 -3.63
N ARG A 59 -12.23 -8.17 -2.51
CA ARG A 59 -12.42 -9.17 -1.48
C ARG A 59 -12.40 -8.47 -0.12
N ASP A 60 -13.28 -8.87 0.77
CA ASP A 60 -13.45 -8.25 2.09
C ASP A 60 -12.80 -9.03 3.25
N GLU A 61 -12.25 -10.22 2.97
CA GLU A 61 -11.65 -11.08 3.98
C GLU A 61 -10.18 -11.31 3.67
N HIS A 62 -9.33 -10.95 4.63
CA HIS A 62 -7.88 -11.11 4.51
C HIS A 62 -7.29 -11.81 5.72
N GLU A 63 -6.44 -12.79 5.47
CA GLU A 63 -5.71 -13.55 6.48
C GLU A 63 -4.21 -13.31 6.34
N ILE A 64 -3.54 -13.05 7.47
CA ILE A 64 -2.10 -12.80 7.55
C ILE A 64 -1.52 -13.62 8.69
N ILE A 65 -0.39 -14.29 8.45
CA ILE A 65 0.40 -14.92 9.51
C ILE A 65 1.58 -14.04 9.81
N ILE A 66 1.79 -13.77 11.12
CA ILE A 66 2.96 -13.04 11.62
C ILE A 66 3.71 -13.91 12.61
N ASN A 67 5.02 -14.10 12.38
CA ASN A 67 5.92 -14.83 13.26
C ASN A 67 6.96 -13.90 13.88
N LEU A 68 6.96 -13.82 15.22
CA LEU A 68 7.89 -13.04 16.02
C LEU A 68 9.11 -13.91 16.35
N GLY A 69 10.04 -14.03 15.39
CA GLY A 69 11.21 -14.89 15.52
C GLY A 69 12.08 -14.62 16.77
N ALA A 70 13.06 -15.46 17.02
CA ALA A 70 13.90 -15.36 18.21
C ALA A 70 14.65 -14.02 18.35
N ALA A 71 14.93 -13.34 17.23
CA ALA A 71 15.61 -12.05 17.20
C ALA A 71 14.64 -10.85 17.32
N TYR A 72 13.32 -11.07 17.36
CA TYR A 72 12.34 -10.02 17.57
C TYR A 72 12.49 -9.38 18.97
N PRO A 73 12.38 -8.06 19.12
CA PRO A 73 12.04 -7.05 18.11
C PRO A 73 13.25 -6.45 17.34
N ARG A 74 14.46 -6.95 17.54
CA ARG A 74 15.64 -6.41 16.84
C ARG A 74 15.54 -6.59 15.33
N LEU A 75 14.99 -7.71 14.90
CA LEU A 75 14.63 -7.96 13.51
C LEU A 75 13.11 -7.87 13.34
N MET A 76 12.69 -7.43 12.16
CA MET A 76 11.30 -7.40 11.74
C MET A 76 10.66 -8.78 11.87
N PRO A 77 9.39 -8.89 12.27
CA PRO A 77 8.66 -10.15 12.20
C PRO A 77 8.53 -10.64 10.77
N ALA A 78 8.46 -11.95 10.58
CA ALA A 78 8.10 -12.53 9.29
C ALA A 78 6.59 -12.34 9.07
N ILE A 79 6.22 -11.74 7.93
CA ILE A 79 4.83 -11.42 7.56
C ILE A 79 4.50 -12.19 6.30
N SER A 80 3.42 -12.96 6.32
CA SER A 80 2.94 -13.74 5.19
C SER A 80 1.44 -13.54 4.99
N TRP A 81 1.08 -12.89 3.89
CA TRP A 81 -0.32 -12.73 3.47
C TRP A 81 -0.83 -14.04 2.89
N GLN A 82 -1.90 -14.61 3.44
CA GLN A 82 -2.38 -15.94 3.11
C GLN A 82 -3.45 -15.92 2.02
N THR A 83 -4.38 -14.95 2.10
CA THR A 83 -5.41 -14.80 1.08
C THR A 83 -4.82 -14.21 -0.21
N PRO A 84 -5.26 -14.62 -1.39
CA PRO A 84 -4.81 -14.02 -2.65
C PRO A 84 -5.10 -12.52 -2.68
N VAL A 85 -4.08 -11.72 -2.94
CA VAL A 85 -4.19 -10.25 -3.11
C VAL A 85 -3.48 -9.81 -4.39
N PHE A 86 -3.92 -8.67 -4.93
CA PHE A 86 -3.29 -8.03 -6.08
C PHE A 86 -2.93 -6.60 -5.69
N HIS A 87 -1.72 -6.41 -5.15
CA HIS A 87 -1.28 -5.16 -4.54
C HIS A 87 0.18 -4.85 -4.88
N PRO A 88 0.58 -3.59 -5.12
CA PRO A 88 1.96 -3.22 -5.46
C PRO A 88 3.01 -3.76 -4.48
N ASN A 89 2.74 -3.66 -3.18
CA ASN A 89 3.71 -3.97 -2.13
C ASN A 89 3.55 -5.37 -1.52
N ILE A 90 2.73 -6.23 -2.12
CA ILE A 90 2.56 -7.63 -1.74
C ILE A 90 2.82 -8.50 -2.95
N SER A 91 3.76 -9.44 -2.83
CA SER A 91 4.07 -10.38 -3.91
C SER A 91 2.92 -11.37 -4.15
N SER A 92 2.93 -12.05 -5.29
CA SER A 92 1.98 -13.13 -5.58
C SER A 92 2.07 -14.30 -4.60
N SER A 93 3.19 -14.46 -3.90
CA SER A 93 3.40 -15.45 -2.84
C SER A 93 3.05 -14.95 -1.43
N GLY A 94 2.49 -13.74 -1.29
CA GLY A 94 2.09 -13.17 -0.02
C GLY A 94 3.22 -12.51 0.79
N VAL A 95 4.41 -12.34 0.22
CA VAL A 95 5.49 -11.59 0.89
C VAL A 95 5.18 -10.11 0.87
N VAL A 96 5.22 -9.48 2.05
CA VAL A 96 4.89 -8.06 2.25
C VAL A 96 6.16 -7.22 2.25
N CYS A 97 6.19 -6.14 1.48
CA CYS A 97 7.21 -5.10 1.51
C CYS A 97 6.71 -3.88 2.28
N LEU A 98 7.34 -3.57 3.40
CA LEU A 98 7.05 -2.36 4.17
C LEU A 98 7.90 -1.15 3.73
N GLY A 99 8.81 -1.34 2.76
CA GLY A 99 9.81 -0.33 2.36
C GLY A 99 9.25 0.93 1.72
N GLY A 100 8.08 0.87 1.08
CA GLY A 100 7.41 2.02 0.47
C GLY A 100 6.97 3.10 1.47
N TYR A 101 6.92 2.77 2.73
CA TYR A 101 6.64 3.72 3.82
C TYR A 101 7.89 4.47 4.30
N GLY A 102 9.05 4.27 3.64
CA GLY A 102 10.31 4.82 4.15
C GLY A 102 10.69 4.25 5.52
N THR A 103 10.02 3.22 5.97
CA THR A 103 10.21 2.61 7.28
C THR A 103 11.12 1.40 7.16
N ASN A 104 12.38 1.59 7.45
CA ASN A 104 13.16 0.49 7.99
C ASN A 104 12.48 0.06 9.29
N TRP A 105 12.32 -1.24 9.51
CA TRP A 105 11.85 -1.76 10.78
C TRP A 105 12.64 -1.14 11.93
N VAL A 106 11.92 -0.58 12.90
CA VAL A 106 12.51 -0.07 14.13
C VAL A 106 12.01 -0.92 15.31
N PRO A 107 12.90 -1.34 16.23
CA PRO A 107 12.51 -2.18 17.36
C PRO A 107 11.45 -1.59 18.29
N SER A 108 11.24 -0.27 18.24
CA SER A 108 10.20 0.43 19.01
C SER A 108 8.80 0.32 18.38
N LEU A 109 8.66 0.01 17.10
CA LEU A 109 7.37 -0.14 16.43
C LEU A 109 6.59 -1.30 17.07
N GLN A 110 5.41 -1.03 17.63
CA GLN A 110 4.59 -2.04 18.29
C GLN A 110 3.82 -2.88 17.24
N LEU A 111 3.36 -4.06 17.67
CA LEU A 111 2.70 -5.00 16.76
C LEU A 111 1.34 -4.48 16.28
N ASP A 112 0.62 -3.75 17.10
CA ASP A 112 -0.65 -3.11 16.72
C ASP A 112 -0.45 -1.95 15.73
N GLU A 113 0.64 -1.20 15.84
CA GLU A 113 1.03 -0.17 14.85
C GLU A 113 1.37 -0.82 13.50
N LEU A 114 2.05 -1.97 13.51
CA LEU A 114 2.28 -2.76 12.31
C LEU A 114 0.96 -3.20 11.67
N CYS A 115 -0.04 -3.62 12.46
CA CYS A 115 -1.38 -3.96 11.94
C CYS A 115 -2.06 -2.76 11.26
N VAL A 116 -1.94 -1.55 11.82
CA VAL A 116 -2.45 -0.32 11.20
C VAL A 116 -1.78 -0.08 9.84
N MET A 117 -0.46 -0.25 9.75
CA MET A 117 0.27 -0.11 8.47
C MET A 117 -0.18 -1.13 7.43
N LEU A 118 -0.41 -2.39 7.83
CA LEU A 118 -0.91 -3.44 6.93
C LEU A 118 -2.33 -3.16 6.44
N TRP A 119 -3.20 -2.63 7.31
CA TRP A 119 -4.53 -2.19 6.93
C TRP A 119 -4.50 -1.02 5.95
N ASP A 120 -3.69 0.01 6.24
CA ASP A 120 -3.51 1.16 5.36
C ASP A 120 -2.95 0.75 3.99
N MET A 121 -2.11 -0.27 3.97
CA MET A 121 -1.59 -0.83 2.73
C MET A 121 -2.72 -1.50 1.92
N ILE A 122 -3.43 -2.48 2.47
CA ILE A 122 -4.39 -3.29 1.69
C ILE A 122 -5.56 -2.46 1.16
N ARG A 123 -6.01 -1.44 1.90
CA ARG A 123 -7.06 -0.50 1.46
C ARG A 123 -6.56 0.59 0.50
N TYR A 124 -5.30 0.58 0.11
CA TYR A 124 -4.67 1.60 -0.75
C TYR A 124 -4.69 3.02 -0.15
N GLN A 125 -4.65 3.16 1.17
CA GLN A 125 -4.42 4.43 1.84
C GLN A 125 -2.94 4.83 1.77
N ASN A 126 -2.06 3.84 1.88
CA ASN A 126 -0.62 4.05 1.82
C ASN A 126 0.04 2.88 1.07
N TYR A 127 0.58 3.16 -0.13
CA TYR A 127 1.20 2.16 -0.99
C TYR A 127 2.28 2.82 -1.87
N ASP A 128 3.25 2.02 -2.31
CA ASP A 128 4.33 2.46 -3.18
C ASP A 128 4.25 1.76 -4.53
N VAL A 129 4.16 2.56 -5.58
CA VAL A 129 4.14 2.12 -6.98
C VAL A 129 5.49 2.30 -7.68
N GLU A 130 6.46 2.97 -7.03
CA GLU A 130 7.78 3.22 -7.60
C GLU A 130 8.76 2.08 -7.29
N SER A 131 8.59 1.41 -6.12
CA SER A 131 9.40 0.25 -5.74
C SER A 131 8.53 -0.98 -5.41
N PRO A 132 7.79 -1.52 -6.39
CA PRO A 132 6.80 -2.55 -6.13
C PRO A 132 7.40 -3.96 -6.09
N TYR A 133 6.83 -4.84 -5.25
CA TYR A 133 7.02 -6.29 -5.34
C TYR A 133 6.19 -6.92 -6.46
N ASN A 134 5.03 -6.31 -6.79
CA ASN A 134 4.16 -6.71 -7.88
C ASN A 134 4.03 -5.58 -8.90
N ARG A 135 4.83 -5.65 -9.97
CA ARG A 135 4.88 -4.62 -11.03
C ARG A 135 3.56 -4.49 -11.77
N GLU A 136 2.84 -5.59 -12.01
CA GLU A 136 1.55 -5.55 -12.68
C GLU A 136 0.51 -4.82 -11.84
N ALA A 137 0.47 -5.09 -10.52
CA ALA A 137 -0.42 -4.38 -9.62
C ALA A 137 -0.08 -2.90 -9.50
N ALA A 138 1.22 -2.54 -9.54
CA ALA A 138 1.65 -1.14 -9.54
C ALA A 138 1.23 -0.41 -10.81
N LEU A 139 1.40 -1.04 -11.98
CA LEU A 139 0.96 -0.47 -13.25
C LEU A 139 -0.57 -0.30 -13.28
N TRP A 140 -1.30 -1.32 -12.84
CA TRP A 140 -2.75 -1.25 -12.73
C TRP A 140 -3.17 -0.12 -11.78
N ALA A 141 -2.58 -0.01 -10.58
CA ALA A 141 -2.93 1.02 -9.61
C ALA A 141 -2.72 2.46 -10.13
N LYS A 142 -1.70 2.67 -11.00
CA LYS A 142 -1.44 3.96 -11.67
C LYS A 142 -2.47 4.29 -12.77
N GLN A 143 -3.04 3.29 -13.42
CA GLN A 143 -3.86 3.46 -14.64
C GLN A 143 -5.36 3.25 -14.42
N GLN A 144 -5.75 2.51 -13.38
CA GLN A 144 -7.14 2.18 -13.12
C GLN A 144 -7.97 3.44 -12.81
N LYS A 145 -9.27 3.40 -13.20
CA LYS A 145 -10.27 4.45 -12.96
C LYS A 145 -11.58 3.87 -12.40
N ASP A 146 -11.62 2.55 -12.20
CA ASP A 146 -12.85 1.84 -11.83
C ASP A 146 -13.06 1.82 -10.31
N PHE A 147 -11.99 2.02 -9.53
CA PHE A 147 -12.03 1.98 -8.07
C PHE A 147 -11.63 3.33 -7.49
N LEU A 148 -12.45 3.83 -6.55
CA LEU A 148 -12.06 4.97 -5.73
C LEU A 148 -11.08 4.51 -4.66
N LEU A 149 -9.91 5.14 -4.57
CA LEU A 149 -8.90 4.87 -3.57
C LEU A 149 -8.86 5.98 -2.52
N PRO A 150 -8.71 5.68 -1.23
CA PRO A 150 -8.61 4.34 -0.64
C PRO A 150 -9.92 3.56 -0.74
N LEU A 151 -9.82 2.22 -0.80
CA LEU A 151 -10.98 1.32 -0.92
C LEU A 151 -11.91 1.37 0.31
N ASP A 152 -11.36 1.69 1.48
CA ASP A 152 -12.08 1.87 2.74
C ASP A 152 -11.55 3.12 3.46
N ILE A 153 -12.44 3.97 3.94
CA ILE A 153 -12.08 5.19 4.68
C ILE A 153 -11.89 4.96 6.18
N ARG A 154 -12.33 3.81 6.71
CA ARG A 154 -12.25 3.50 8.14
C ARG A 154 -10.79 3.30 8.57
N SER A 155 -10.42 3.89 9.69
CA SER A 155 -9.18 3.54 10.38
C SER A 155 -9.29 2.13 10.99
N LEU A 156 -8.17 1.47 11.26
CA LEU A 156 -8.20 0.16 11.91
C LEU A 156 -8.79 0.21 13.34
N ARG A 157 -8.75 1.39 13.99
CA ARG A 157 -9.35 1.64 15.32
C ARG A 157 -10.68 2.41 15.18
N ASP A 158 -11.55 1.98 14.30
CA ASP A 158 -12.79 2.67 13.94
C ASP A 158 -13.79 2.81 15.10
N ARG A 159 -13.77 1.90 16.09
CA ARG A 159 -14.61 2.00 17.29
C ARG A 159 -14.06 3.00 18.32
N ALA A 160 -12.76 3.24 18.33
CA ALA A 160 -12.15 4.20 19.24
C ALA A 160 -12.42 5.65 18.83
N THR A 161 -12.56 5.93 17.50
CA THR A 161 -12.80 7.27 16.94
C THR A 161 -14.24 7.71 17.06
N ASN A 162 -15.21 6.80 17.17
CA ASN A 162 -16.64 7.14 17.29
C ASN A 162 -17.02 7.86 18.59
N GLY A 163 -16.08 8.02 19.54
CA GLY A 163 -16.29 8.77 20.78
C GLY A 163 -15.84 10.24 20.73
N SER A 164 -15.02 10.66 19.78
CA SER A 164 -14.42 12.00 19.72
C SER A 164 -14.76 12.82 18.46
N ASP A 165 -15.18 12.20 17.36
CA ASP A 165 -15.39 12.91 16.08
C ASP A 165 -16.81 13.39 15.81
N GLN A 166 -17.81 13.07 16.66
CA GLN A 166 -19.17 13.57 16.47
C GLN A 166 -19.35 15.07 16.76
N VAL A 167 -18.35 15.76 17.28
CA VAL A 167 -18.44 17.19 17.61
C VAL A 167 -17.97 18.10 16.46
N VAL A 168 -17.21 17.60 15.50
CA VAL A 168 -16.61 18.44 14.44
C VAL A 168 -17.42 18.47 13.14
N THR A 169 -18.20 17.43 12.83
CA THR A 169 -18.97 17.34 11.58
C THR A 169 -20.31 18.09 11.61
N ALA A 170 -20.82 18.47 12.77
CA ALA A 170 -22.09 19.21 12.88
C ALA A 170 -21.97 20.74 12.68
N LYS A 171 -20.75 21.28 12.59
CA LYS A 171 -20.52 22.75 12.44
C LYS A 171 -20.21 23.22 11.01
N ILE A 172 -20.13 22.32 10.03
CA ILE A 172 -19.81 22.70 8.63
C ILE A 172 -21.08 22.77 7.74
N ALA A 173 -22.26 22.39 8.23
CA ALA A 173 -23.50 22.36 7.45
C ALA A 173 -24.26 23.70 7.40
N GLU A 174 -23.81 24.75 8.08
CA GLU A 174 -24.45 26.09 8.00
C GLU A 174 -23.41 27.18 7.68
N GLY A 175 -22.78 27.08 6.50
CA GLY A 175 -21.93 28.11 5.95
C GLY A 175 -22.24 28.33 4.48
N HIS A 176 -23.02 29.37 4.22
CA HIS A 176 -23.38 29.90 2.92
C HIS A 176 -22.14 30.04 2.00
N LEU A 177 -22.12 29.32 0.89
CA LEU A 177 -21.12 29.48 -0.17
C LEU A 177 -21.52 30.67 -1.04
N PRO A 178 -20.62 31.64 -1.28
CA PRO A 178 -20.88 32.67 -2.30
C PRO A 178 -20.70 32.04 -3.71
N PRO A 179 -21.43 32.57 -4.72
CA PRO A 179 -21.38 32.03 -6.07
C PRO A 179 -19.99 32.29 -6.70
N VAL A 180 -19.35 31.23 -7.18
CA VAL A 180 -18.16 31.35 -8.02
C VAL A 180 -18.59 31.75 -9.42
N ILE A 181 -18.30 32.98 -9.78
CA ILE A 181 -18.42 33.47 -11.15
C ILE A 181 -17.17 32.98 -11.90
N MET A 182 -17.34 32.02 -12.81
CA MET A 182 -16.32 31.67 -13.77
C MET A 182 -16.41 32.67 -14.95
N GLU A 183 -15.53 33.65 -14.98
CA GLU A 183 -15.21 34.37 -16.21
C GLU A 183 -14.23 33.54 -17.02
N VAL A 184 -14.67 33.14 -18.21
CA VAL A 184 -13.84 32.47 -19.21
C VAL A 184 -13.47 33.54 -20.25
N ASP A 185 -12.27 34.09 -20.15
CA ASP A 185 -11.71 34.92 -21.22
C ASP A 185 -11.02 34.05 -22.26
N PHE A 186 -11.65 34.02 -23.41
CA PHE A 186 -11.13 33.45 -24.65
C PHE A 186 -10.54 34.60 -25.49
N ILE A 187 -9.21 34.75 -25.54
CA ILE A 187 -8.55 35.55 -26.60
C ILE A 187 -7.11 35.04 -26.80
N GLY A 188 -6.76 34.78 -28.08
CA GLY A 188 -5.37 34.77 -28.48
C GLY A 188 -5.00 33.82 -29.59
N GLU A 189 -5.36 34.23 -30.80
CA GLU A 189 -4.82 33.92 -32.13
C GLU A 189 -3.49 33.20 -32.24
N VAL A 190 -3.54 32.12 -33.02
CA VAL A 190 -2.41 31.45 -33.66
C VAL A 190 -1.87 32.34 -34.80
N LYS A 191 -0.60 32.72 -34.72
CA LYS A 191 0.17 33.19 -35.91
C LYS A 191 1.11 32.10 -36.34
N GLN A 192 0.82 31.59 -37.56
CA GLN A 192 1.77 30.90 -38.40
C GLN A 192 2.87 31.87 -38.80
N GLN A 193 4.12 31.45 -38.79
CA GLN A 193 5.19 32.05 -39.58
C GLN A 193 6.02 30.95 -40.23
N ASP A 194 6.26 31.22 -41.48
CA ASP A 194 6.76 30.44 -42.60
C ASP A 194 8.19 29.90 -42.40
N GLU A 195 8.44 28.76 -43.08
CA GLU A 195 9.75 28.27 -43.45
C GLU A 195 10.46 29.23 -44.46
N PRO A 196 11.80 29.13 -44.56
CA PRO A 196 12.29 28.81 -45.89
C PRO A 196 13.31 27.67 -45.98
N ALA A 197 13.21 27.02 -47.11
CA ALA A 197 13.98 25.94 -47.63
C ALA A 197 15.48 26.22 -47.82
N GLY A 198 16.26 25.12 -47.82
CA GLY A 198 17.64 25.13 -48.28
C GLY A 198 18.32 23.77 -48.19
N HIS A 199 18.19 22.96 -49.21
CA HIS A 199 19.16 21.90 -49.61
C HIS A 199 20.40 22.54 -50.26
N PRO A 200 21.60 21.88 -50.40
CA PRO A 200 21.74 20.52 -50.97
C PRO A 200 22.93 19.65 -50.42
N SER A 201 22.77 18.38 -50.63
CA SER A 201 23.72 17.33 -51.11
C SER A 201 25.20 17.35 -50.71
N ASN A 202 25.76 16.24 -50.24
CA ASN A 202 26.74 15.41 -50.96
C ASN A 202 26.98 14.06 -50.30
N GLU A 203 26.86 13.05 -51.03
CA GLU A 203 27.59 11.83 -51.40
C GLU A 203 28.79 11.42 -50.52
N GLY A 204 28.86 10.11 -50.31
CA GLY A 204 30.13 9.39 -50.38
C GLY A 204 30.32 8.30 -49.34
N GLU A 205 30.25 7.08 -49.85
CA GLU A 205 31.08 5.88 -49.71
C GLU A 205 30.94 5.00 -48.45
N SER A 206 30.32 3.89 -48.64
CA SER A 206 30.81 2.51 -48.91
C SER A 206 32.09 2.11 -48.15
N MET A 207 31.98 1.16 -47.23
CA MET A 207 32.79 -0.06 -47.26
C MET A 207 32.24 -1.15 -46.34
N ARG A 208 32.12 -2.32 -46.95
CA ARG A 208 31.87 -3.65 -46.38
C ARG A 208 33.12 -4.14 -45.62
N GLN A 209 32.92 -5.07 -44.74
CA GLN A 209 33.58 -6.41 -44.59
C GLN A 209 33.38 -6.90 -43.16
N ASP A 210 32.71 -7.95 -43.01
CA ASP A 210 32.96 -9.41 -43.04
C ASP A 210 33.36 -9.97 -41.67
N ILE A 211 32.46 -10.78 -41.17
CA ILE A 211 32.57 -12.18 -40.71
C ILE A 211 33.80 -12.55 -39.85
N LEU A 212 33.51 -13.11 -38.64
CA LEU A 212 34.03 -14.45 -38.29
C LEU A 212 33.32 -14.98 -37.03
N PHE A 213 32.66 -16.11 -37.22
CA PHE A 213 32.34 -17.13 -36.19
C PHE A 213 33.62 -17.73 -35.63
N ILE A 214 33.64 -18.00 -34.30
CA ILE A 214 34.34 -19.18 -33.77
C ILE A 214 33.54 -19.68 -32.55
N ASP A 215 33.12 -20.95 -32.64
CA ASP A 215 32.72 -21.85 -31.58
C ASP A 215 33.91 -22.17 -30.63
N SER A 216 33.64 -22.29 -29.35
CA SER A 216 34.09 -23.37 -28.48
C SER A 216 33.34 -23.32 -27.17
#